data_493a3f381a8814dfe4b21f097615bac1
#
_entry.id   493a3f381a8814dfe4b21f097615bac1
#
_cell.length_a   1.000
_cell.length_b   1.000
_cell.length_c   1.000
_cell.angle_alpha   90.00
_cell.angle_beta   90.00
_cell.angle_gamma   90.00
#
_symmetry.space_group_name_H-M   'P 1'
#
loop_
_entity.id
_entity.type
_entity.pdbx_description
1 polymer ?
#
loop_
_entity_poly.entity_id
_entity_poly.type
_entity_poly.pdbx_seq_one_letter_code
_entity_poly.pdbx_strand_id
1 'polypeptide(L)'
;LITCPYCFARVAENRIMFRCSGGRGGCEARADEVLGRHRGGVPPSLPPVFSVRRPGRRASCPECGRETSRRACPQCHSRLAAEYCANPGKIVALVGAKGSGKSTYIAVLLHELMNRVGAELDASLTPCDDRTIERYRQEFARPLYGEHRLLRATQSAVTDRGRDPLVYLLTRTIRGRLRTRAESLTLVLFDTAGEDLRSRDVSELHLRYLRAADAIVFLVDPLELPGARAALNGTALARSGGLDDDPDSDPLNVITRVTELLRQSRGPLTVPVAVALSKIDALRPSLARQSALHRARVPSGALDLDDREAVHEQVLALLEEWQAGVVGRYLRQNYTDHALFGLSALGAVPEVESVGAGGIRPYRVEDPLLWLLYRFKMLDGVRG
;
A
#
# COMPACT_ATOMS: atom_id res chain seq x y z
N LEU A 1 -12.91 -4.65 -17.36
CA LEU A 1 -12.29 -5.66 -16.49
C LEU A 1 -11.97 -5.01 -15.15
N ILE A 2 -12.33 -5.69 -14.06
CA ILE A 2 -12.05 -5.29 -12.68
C ILE A 2 -11.11 -6.33 -12.07
N THR A 3 -10.05 -5.91 -11.40
CA THR A 3 -9.23 -6.82 -10.62
C THR A 3 -9.80 -6.92 -9.21
N CYS A 4 -10.17 -8.11 -8.77
CA CYS A 4 -10.69 -8.29 -7.41
C CYS A 4 -9.61 -7.90 -6.37
N PRO A 5 -9.88 -7.00 -5.39
CA PRO A 5 -8.87 -6.57 -4.42
C PRO A 5 -8.50 -7.68 -3.42
N TYR A 6 -9.26 -8.78 -3.36
CA TYR A 6 -9.05 -9.85 -2.40
C TYR A 6 -8.33 -11.07 -2.98
N CYS A 7 -8.71 -11.53 -4.17
CA CYS A 7 -8.08 -12.69 -4.81
C CYS A 7 -7.23 -12.34 -6.04
N PHE A 8 -7.18 -11.06 -6.40
CA PHE A 8 -6.44 -10.49 -7.52
C PHE A 8 -6.78 -11.08 -8.90
N ALA A 9 -7.87 -11.81 -9.00
CA ALA A 9 -8.37 -12.30 -10.27
C ALA A 9 -8.98 -11.17 -11.10
N ARG A 10 -8.70 -11.15 -12.40
CA ARG A 10 -9.34 -10.25 -13.36
C ARG A 10 -10.73 -10.76 -13.71
N VAL A 11 -11.73 -9.96 -13.46
CA VAL A 11 -13.13 -10.28 -13.64
C VAL A 11 -13.76 -9.34 -14.64
N ALA A 12 -14.48 -9.87 -15.61
CA ALA A 12 -15.27 -9.05 -16.51
C ALA A 12 -16.49 -8.46 -15.75
N GLU A 13 -16.80 -7.20 -15.96
CA GLU A 13 -17.89 -6.50 -15.26
C GLU A 13 -19.24 -7.22 -15.39
N ASN A 14 -19.50 -7.82 -16.55
CA ASN A 14 -20.70 -8.60 -16.80
C ASN A 14 -20.73 -9.97 -16.09
N ARG A 15 -19.66 -10.36 -15.42
CA ARG A 15 -19.56 -11.59 -14.61
C ARG A 15 -19.58 -11.34 -13.11
N ILE A 16 -19.70 -10.09 -12.69
CA ILE A 16 -19.85 -9.77 -11.26
C ILE A 16 -21.13 -10.44 -10.75
N MET A 17 -21.01 -11.13 -9.64
CA MET A 17 -22.13 -11.79 -8.96
C MET A 17 -22.75 -10.88 -7.91
N PHE A 18 -23.90 -11.27 -7.41
CA PHE A 18 -24.60 -10.60 -6.31
C PHE A 18 -24.85 -11.58 -5.17
N ARG A 19 -24.81 -11.07 -3.96
CA ARG A 19 -25.19 -11.81 -2.75
C ARG A 19 -26.59 -11.41 -2.33
N CYS A 20 -27.46 -12.37 -2.07
CA CYS A 20 -28.81 -12.10 -1.57
C CYS A 20 -28.75 -11.23 -0.30
N SER A 21 -29.72 -10.36 -0.13
CA SER A 21 -29.82 -9.51 1.06
C SER A 21 -30.15 -10.30 2.32
N GLY A 22 -30.74 -11.49 2.21
CA GLY A 22 -31.20 -12.30 3.33
C GLY A 22 -32.32 -11.64 4.15
N GLY A 23 -32.46 -12.03 5.41
CA GLY A 23 -33.42 -11.46 6.34
C GLY A 23 -34.83 -12.07 6.22
N ARG A 24 -35.84 -11.50 6.94
CA ARG A 24 -37.22 -12.02 6.92
C ARG A 24 -37.76 -12.13 5.49
N GLY A 25 -38.15 -13.33 5.07
CA GLY A 25 -38.65 -13.62 3.70
C GLY A 25 -37.58 -13.62 2.61
N GLY A 26 -36.30 -13.57 2.97
CA GLY A 26 -35.16 -13.78 2.04
C GLY A 26 -34.58 -15.17 2.18
N CYS A 27 -33.52 -15.46 1.38
CA CYS A 27 -32.80 -16.73 1.49
C CYS A 27 -32.14 -16.88 2.87
N GLU A 28 -32.18 -18.09 3.40
CA GLU A 28 -31.43 -18.45 4.60
C GLU A 28 -29.92 -18.41 4.35
N ALA A 29 -29.18 -18.15 5.41
CA ALA A 29 -27.72 -18.21 5.36
C ALA A 29 -27.27 -19.68 5.28
N ARG A 30 -26.31 -19.96 4.41
CA ARG A 30 -25.69 -21.27 4.22
C ARG A 30 -24.17 -21.13 4.14
N ALA A 31 -23.43 -22.20 4.41
CA ALA A 31 -21.99 -22.20 4.32
C ALA A 31 -21.52 -21.78 2.93
N ASP A 32 -20.66 -20.75 2.85
CA ASP A 32 -20.04 -20.30 1.61
C ASP A 32 -18.65 -20.94 1.49
N GLU A 33 -18.61 -22.13 0.90
CA GLU A 33 -17.40 -22.94 0.74
C GLU A 33 -16.32 -22.23 -0.09
N VAL A 34 -16.73 -21.42 -1.07
CA VAL A 34 -15.79 -20.65 -1.92
C VAL A 34 -15.09 -19.57 -1.11
N LEU A 35 -15.86 -18.83 -0.30
CA LEU A 35 -15.32 -17.80 0.57
C LEU A 35 -14.48 -18.41 1.70
N GLY A 36 -14.90 -19.54 2.27
CA GLY A 36 -14.15 -20.28 3.28
C GLY A 36 -12.78 -20.72 2.78
N ARG A 37 -12.74 -21.37 1.61
CA ARG A 37 -11.46 -21.77 0.98
C ARG A 37 -10.55 -20.58 0.69
N HIS A 38 -11.12 -19.48 0.20
CA HIS A 38 -10.33 -18.29 -0.06
C HIS A 38 -9.71 -17.70 1.21
N ARG A 39 -10.42 -17.75 2.33
CA ARG A 39 -9.96 -17.23 3.62
C ARG A 39 -9.07 -18.21 4.40
N GLY A 40 -9.10 -19.48 4.04
CA GLY A 40 -8.36 -20.54 4.72
C GLY A 40 -8.92 -20.92 6.09
N GLY A 41 -10.24 -20.74 6.32
CA GLY A 41 -10.91 -21.04 7.57
C GLY A 41 -12.26 -21.71 7.41
N VAL A 42 -13.03 -21.75 8.48
CA VAL A 42 -14.41 -22.29 8.47
C VAL A 42 -15.28 -21.46 7.53
N PRO A 43 -16.03 -22.10 6.59
CA PRO A 43 -16.92 -21.39 5.68
C PRO A 43 -17.94 -20.53 6.45
N PRO A 44 -18.00 -19.22 6.19
CA PRO A 44 -18.96 -18.35 6.86
C PRO A 44 -20.38 -18.66 6.39
N SER A 45 -21.33 -18.66 7.30
CA SER A 45 -22.75 -18.80 6.99
C SER A 45 -23.31 -17.47 6.48
N LEU A 46 -23.62 -17.39 5.18
CA LEU A 46 -24.06 -16.17 4.50
C LEU A 46 -25.20 -16.48 3.53
N PRO A 47 -26.06 -15.49 3.19
CA PRO A 47 -27.02 -15.65 2.10
C PRO A 47 -26.31 -15.98 0.78
N PRO A 48 -26.98 -16.73 -0.12
CA PRO A 48 -26.36 -17.26 -1.35
C PRO A 48 -25.87 -16.16 -2.29
N VAL A 49 -24.82 -16.49 -3.03
CA VAL A 49 -24.31 -15.71 -4.16
C VAL A 49 -24.96 -16.24 -5.43
N PHE A 50 -25.35 -15.32 -6.33
CA PHE A 50 -25.99 -15.66 -7.60
C PHE A 50 -25.48 -14.79 -8.75
N SER A 51 -25.54 -15.32 -9.95
CA SER A 51 -25.22 -14.60 -11.19
C SER A 51 -26.48 -14.03 -11.83
N VAL A 52 -26.32 -12.94 -12.58
CA VAL A 52 -27.37 -12.38 -13.42
C VAL A 52 -26.85 -12.17 -14.84
N ARG A 53 -27.74 -12.23 -15.81
CA ARG A 53 -27.36 -12.13 -17.23
C ARG A 53 -26.76 -10.74 -17.58
N ARG A 54 -27.25 -9.68 -16.94
CA ARG A 54 -26.78 -8.29 -17.12
C ARG A 54 -26.70 -7.63 -15.75
N PRO A 55 -25.52 -7.58 -15.13
CA PRO A 55 -25.34 -6.91 -13.86
C PRO A 55 -25.64 -5.42 -13.96
N GLY A 56 -26.62 -4.96 -13.20
CA GLY A 56 -26.92 -3.54 -13.01
C GLY A 56 -26.43 -3.01 -11.67
N ARG A 57 -26.99 -1.88 -11.21
CA ARG A 57 -26.75 -1.38 -9.86
C ARG A 57 -27.35 -2.29 -8.80
N ARG A 58 -28.47 -2.94 -9.11
CA ARG A 58 -29.20 -3.91 -8.29
C ARG A 58 -29.53 -5.14 -9.10
N ALA A 59 -29.81 -6.23 -8.42
CA ALA A 59 -30.25 -7.48 -9.01
C ALA A 59 -31.27 -8.16 -8.09
N SER A 60 -32.26 -8.83 -8.68
CA SER A 60 -33.24 -9.63 -7.96
C SER A 60 -32.71 -11.03 -7.74
N CYS A 61 -32.78 -11.52 -6.50
CA CYS A 61 -32.40 -12.89 -6.17
C CYS A 61 -33.32 -13.90 -6.87
N PRO A 62 -32.79 -14.89 -7.60
CA PRO A 62 -33.60 -15.84 -8.31
C PRO A 62 -34.37 -16.81 -7.38
N GLU A 63 -33.89 -16.99 -6.13
CA GLU A 63 -34.52 -17.89 -5.14
C GLU A 63 -35.67 -17.23 -4.38
N CYS A 64 -35.53 -15.95 -3.99
CA CYS A 64 -36.52 -15.27 -3.13
C CYS A 64 -37.08 -13.96 -3.70
N GLY A 65 -36.66 -13.53 -4.90
CA GLY A 65 -37.16 -12.32 -5.58
C GLY A 65 -36.62 -10.99 -4.97
N ARG A 66 -35.95 -11.01 -3.84
CA ARG A 66 -35.48 -9.78 -3.19
C ARG A 66 -34.39 -9.09 -3.98
N GLU A 67 -34.49 -7.78 -4.05
CA GLU A 67 -33.45 -6.93 -4.62
C GLU A 67 -32.23 -6.80 -3.70
N THR A 68 -31.06 -6.78 -4.30
CA THR A 68 -29.79 -6.55 -3.62
C THR A 68 -28.85 -5.72 -4.48
N SER A 69 -28.01 -4.91 -3.85
CA SER A 69 -26.88 -4.22 -4.46
C SER A 69 -25.53 -4.81 -4.01
N ARG A 70 -25.57 -5.87 -3.18
CA ARG A 70 -24.36 -6.50 -2.61
C ARG A 70 -23.63 -7.29 -3.69
N ARG A 71 -22.61 -6.70 -4.29
CA ARG A 71 -21.79 -7.37 -5.30
C ARG A 71 -20.79 -8.33 -4.65
N ALA A 72 -20.49 -9.42 -5.37
CA ALA A 72 -19.52 -10.43 -4.97
C ALA A 72 -18.60 -10.81 -6.14
N CYS A 73 -17.35 -11.10 -5.82
CA CYS A 73 -16.40 -11.65 -6.78
C CYS A 73 -16.82 -13.07 -7.17
N PRO A 74 -16.87 -13.43 -8.46
CA PRO A 74 -17.23 -14.78 -8.89
C PRO A 74 -16.18 -15.84 -8.53
N GLN A 75 -14.93 -15.44 -8.21
CA GLN A 75 -13.84 -16.36 -7.91
C GLN A 75 -13.69 -16.65 -6.40
N CYS A 76 -13.87 -15.64 -5.55
CA CYS A 76 -13.63 -15.79 -4.12
C CYS A 76 -14.84 -15.45 -3.25
N HIS A 77 -15.97 -15.02 -3.84
CA HIS A 77 -17.17 -14.58 -3.17
C HIS A 77 -16.99 -13.41 -2.17
N SER A 78 -15.80 -12.80 -2.12
CA SER A 78 -15.60 -11.58 -1.32
C SER A 78 -16.50 -10.45 -1.82
N ARG A 79 -17.01 -9.65 -0.89
CA ARG A 79 -17.84 -8.49 -1.21
C ARG A 79 -17.02 -7.46 -1.99
N LEU A 80 -17.58 -7.02 -3.12
CA LEU A 80 -17.02 -5.90 -3.89
C LEU A 80 -17.85 -4.65 -3.60
N ALA A 81 -17.21 -3.59 -3.15
CA ALA A 81 -17.88 -2.30 -2.98
C ALA A 81 -18.42 -1.80 -4.32
N ALA A 82 -19.57 -1.13 -4.30
CA ALA A 82 -20.18 -0.58 -5.51
C ALA A 82 -19.27 0.46 -6.17
N GLU A 83 -18.64 1.27 -5.35
CA GLU A 83 -17.67 2.31 -5.72
C GLU A 83 -16.45 1.71 -6.41
N TYR A 84 -15.94 0.59 -5.90
CA TYR A 84 -14.85 -0.14 -6.52
C TYR A 84 -15.21 -0.68 -7.91
N CYS A 85 -16.44 -1.12 -8.08
CA CYS A 85 -16.92 -1.60 -9.39
C CYS A 85 -17.21 -0.46 -10.38
N ALA A 86 -17.41 0.76 -9.90
CA ALA A 86 -17.72 1.94 -10.72
C ALA A 86 -16.47 2.74 -11.10
N ASN A 87 -15.40 2.65 -10.32
CA ASN A 87 -14.17 3.42 -10.50
C ASN A 87 -12.99 2.49 -10.76
N PRO A 88 -12.01 2.90 -11.59
CA PRO A 88 -10.79 2.13 -11.78
C PRO A 88 -10.06 1.95 -10.45
N GLY A 89 -9.80 0.69 -10.08
CA GLY A 89 -8.97 0.39 -8.92
C GLY A 89 -7.49 0.40 -9.31
N LYS A 90 -6.65 0.93 -8.43
CA LYS A 90 -5.19 0.87 -8.53
C LYS A 90 -4.64 0.10 -7.34
N ILE A 91 -3.98 -1.00 -7.62
CA ILE A 91 -3.34 -1.84 -6.63
C ILE A 91 -1.92 -1.33 -6.47
N VAL A 92 -1.61 -0.81 -5.29
CA VAL A 92 -0.26 -0.39 -4.93
C VAL A 92 0.36 -1.46 -4.05
N ALA A 93 1.32 -2.19 -4.59
CA ALA A 93 2.05 -3.19 -3.83
C ALA A 93 3.08 -2.54 -2.93
N LEU A 94 3.03 -2.84 -1.65
CA LEU A 94 4.03 -2.41 -0.68
C LEU A 94 4.95 -3.59 -0.35
N VAL A 95 6.23 -3.42 -0.62
CA VAL A 95 7.25 -4.46 -0.47
C VAL A 95 8.41 -3.93 0.38
N GLY A 96 9.06 -4.79 1.12
CA GLY A 96 10.26 -4.46 1.90
C GLY A 96 10.60 -5.61 2.83
N ALA A 97 11.82 -5.64 3.33
CA ALA A 97 12.28 -6.62 4.30
C ALA A 97 11.48 -6.58 5.62
N LYS A 98 11.66 -7.57 6.46
CA LYS A 98 11.15 -7.55 7.83
C LYS A 98 11.71 -6.33 8.55
N GLY A 99 10.88 -5.64 9.33
CA GLY A 99 11.33 -4.47 10.07
C GLY A 99 11.46 -3.18 9.26
N SER A 100 11.30 -3.19 7.93
CA SER A 100 11.41 -1.97 7.10
C SER A 100 10.33 -0.91 7.35
N GLY A 101 9.35 -1.17 8.22
CA GLY A 101 8.33 -0.21 8.63
C GLY A 101 7.08 -0.17 7.76
N LYS A 102 6.79 -1.21 6.96
CA LYS A 102 5.61 -1.27 6.06
C LYS A 102 4.29 -0.95 6.74
N SER A 103 3.95 -1.66 7.80
CA SER A 103 2.69 -1.48 8.53
C SER A 103 2.57 -0.08 9.11
N THR A 104 3.67 0.45 9.68
CA THR A 104 3.73 1.82 10.20
C THR A 104 3.56 2.84 9.08
N TYR A 105 4.21 2.62 7.94
CA TYR A 105 4.05 3.47 6.75
C TYR A 105 2.60 3.52 6.27
N ILE A 106 1.94 2.35 6.11
CA ILE A 106 0.52 2.30 5.72
C ILE A 106 -0.35 3.06 6.73
N ALA A 107 -0.17 2.81 8.01
CA ALA A 107 -0.97 3.43 9.06
C ALA A 107 -0.86 4.95 9.04
N VAL A 108 0.36 5.46 8.95
CA VAL A 108 0.63 6.90 8.96
C VAL A 108 0.22 7.54 7.64
N LEU A 109 0.51 6.92 6.50
CA LEU A 109 0.08 7.42 5.20
C LEU A 109 -1.44 7.58 5.13
N LEU A 110 -2.20 6.55 5.55
CA LEU A 110 -3.66 6.62 5.57
C LEU A 110 -4.17 7.72 6.51
N HIS A 111 -3.54 7.87 7.69
CA HIS A 111 -3.87 8.95 8.62
C HIS A 111 -3.66 10.33 7.99
N GLU A 112 -2.52 10.54 7.35
CA GLU A 112 -2.21 11.80 6.67
C GLU A 112 -3.17 12.09 5.50
N LEU A 113 -3.53 11.06 4.72
CA LEU A 113 -4.50 11.19 3.63
C LEU A 113 -5.92 11.48 4.11
N MET A 114 -6.33 10.96 5.26
CA MET A 114 -7.64 11.27 5.85
C MET A 114 -7.69 12.66 6.48
N ASN A 115 -6.54 13.26 6.76
CA ASN A 115 -6.42 14.55 7.45
C ASN A 115 -5.71 15.60 6.58
N ARG A 116 -4.45 15.87 6.87
CA ARG A 116 -3.66 16.96 6.29
C ARG A 116 -3.53 16.88 4.78
N VAL A 117 -3.08 15.75 4.25
CA VAL A 117 -2.82 15.59 2.81
C VAL A 117 -4.12 15.58 2.02
N GLY A 118 -5.18 14.97 2.56
CA GLY A 118 -6.50 15.01 1.93
C GLY A 118 -7.02 16.44 1.78
N ALA A 119 -6.91 17.26 2.83
CA ALA A 119 -7.29 18.66 2.79
C ALA A 119 -6.46 19.46 1.76
N GLU A 120 -5.15 19.21 1.71
CA GLU A 120 -4.25 19.84 0.74
C GLU A 120 -4.62 19.54 -0.72
N LEU A 121 -5.00 18.30 -1.00
CA LEU A 121 -5.34 17.84 -2.35
C LEU A 121 -6.80 18.12 -2.76
N ASP A 122 -7.61 18.73 -1.90
CA ASP A 122 -9.08 18.82 -2.05
C ASP A 122 -9.68 17.41 -2.29
N ALA A 123 -9.21 16.45 -1.51
CA ALA A 123 -9.53 15.04 -1.63
C ALA A 123 -10.08 14.44 -0.33
N SER A 124 -10.90 13.42 -0.48
CA SER A 124 -11.38 12.58 0.62
C SER A 124 -10.91 11.15 0.44
N LEU A 125 -10.53 10.50 1.52
CA LEU A 125 -10.21 9.08 1.55
C LEU A 125 -11.26 8.36 2.40
N THR A 126 -12.06 7.50 1.76
CA THR A 126 -13.13 6.76 2.44
C THR A 126 -12.91 5.25 2.33
N PRO A 127 -13.04 4.50 3.44
CA PRO A 127 -12.95 3.05 3.38
C PRO A 127 -14.11 2.45 2.58
N CYS A 128 -13.85 1.45 1.75
CA CYS A 128 -14.85 0.84 0.88
C CYS A 128 -15.71 -0.22 1.57
N ASP A 129 -15.31 -0.73 2.72
CA ASP A 129 -16.05 -1.73 3.47
C ASP A 129 -15.78 -1.69 4.98
N ASP A 130 -16.67 -2.36 5.74
CA ASP A 130 -16.60 -2.41 7.21
C ASP A 130 -15.31 -3.10 7.71
N ARG A 131 -14.72 -4.01 6.94
CA ARG A 131 -13.49 -4.71 7.31
C ARG A 131 -12.30 -3.81 7.22
N THR A 132 -12.21 -3.00 6.17
CA THR A 132 -11.19 -1.97 6.04
C THR A 132 -11.25 -1.00 7.22
N ILE A 133 -12.47 -0.58 7.63
CA ILE A 133 -12.67 0.28 8.81
C ILE A 133 -12.15 -0.41 10.07
N GLU A 134 -12.63 -1.62 10.34
CA GLU A 134 -12.33 -2.35 11.58
C GLU A 134 -10.85 -2.68 11.67
N ARG A 135 -10.25 -3.19 10.57
CA ARG A 135 -8.83 -3.52 10.50
C ARG A 135 -7.96 -2.29 10.71
N TYR A 136 -8.23 -1.19 9.99
CA TYR A 136 -7.47 0.04 10.17
C TYR A 136 -7.54 0.54 11.61
N ARG A 137 -8.75 0.57 12.18
CA ARG A 137 -8.96 1.06 13.53
C ARG A 137 -8.25 0.20 14.58
N GLN A 138 -8.38 -1.13 14.51
CA GLN A 138 -7.86 -2.03 15.55
C GLN A 138 -6.38 -2.32 15.43
N GLU A 139 -5.91 -2.58 14.19
CA GLU A 139 -4.54 -3.04 13.97
C GLU A 139 -3.55 -1.87 13.79
N PHE A 140 -4.02 -0.70 13.36
CA PHE A 140 -3.17 0.43 13.02
C PHE A 140 -3.44 1.68 13.88
N ALA A 141 -4.64 2.26 13.80
CA ALA A 141 -4.90 3.56 14.40
C ALA A 141 -4.90 3.52 15.93
N ARG A 142 -5.58 2.54 16.54
CA ARG A 142 -5.65 2.43 17.99
C ARG A 142 -4.29 2.21 18.63
N PRO A 143 -3.44 1.25 18.20
CA PRO A 143 -2.10 1.10 18.78
C PRO A 143 -1.25 2.37 18.64
N LEU A 144 -1.16 2.96 17.43
CA LEU A 144 -0.27 4.07 17.16
C LEU A 144 -0.74 5.39 17.77
N TYR A 145 -2.00 5.75 17.54
CA TYR A 145 -2.53 7.08 17.90
C TYR A 145 -3.32 7.08 19.20
N GLY A 146 -3.92 5.96 19.58
CA GLY A 146 -4.69 5.83 20.83
C GLY A 146 -3.85 5.39 22.03
N GLU A 147 -2.96 4.42 21.81
CA GLU A 147 -2.16 3.80 22.87
C GLU A 147 -0.68 4.22 22.84
N HIS A 148 -0.27 5.01 21.85
CA HIS A 148 1.12 5.44 21.62
C HIS A 148 2.13 4.30 21.59
N ARG A 149 1.68 3.11 21.15
CA ARG A 149 2.51 1.90 21.02
C ARG A 149 2.94 1.68 19.57
N LEU A 150 4.13 1.13 19.40
CA LEU A 150 4.58 0.66 18.10
C LEU A 150 3.71 -0.51 17.62
N LEU A 151 3.54 -0.60 16.29
CA LEU A 151 2.89 -1.75 15.70
C LEU A 151 3.76 -2.99 15.86
N ARG A 152 3.14 -4.10 16.23
CA ARG A 152 3.83 -5.39 16.24
C ARG A 152 4.23 -5.79 14.83
N ALA A 153 5.28 -6.60 14.72
CA ALA A 153 5.66 -7.18 13.43
C ALA A 153 4.46 -7.88 12.79
N THR A 154 4.24 -7.64 11.50
CA THR A 154 3.16 -8.25 10.73
C THR A 154 3.39 -9.77 10.73
N GLN A 155 2.41 -10.53 11.22
CA GLN A 155 2.47 -11.98 11.16
C GLN A 155 2.34 -12.46 9.72
N SER A 156 3.02 -13.56 9.38
CA SER A 156 2.92 -14.19 8.06
C SER A 156 1.46 -14.37 7.64
N ALA A 157 1.17 -14.17 6.34
CA ALA A 157 -0.17 -14.32 5.74
C ALA A 157 -0.79 -15.73 5.87
N VAL A 158 -0.10 -16.64 6.53
CA VAL A 158 -0.62 -17.97 6.91
C VAL A 158 -1.77 -17.85 7.92
N THR A 159 -1.87 -16.75 8.67
CA THR A 159 -2.98 -16.48 9.58
C THR A 159 -4.10 -15.71 8.88
N ASP A 160 -5.33 -16.12 9.09
CA ASP A 160 -6.58 -15.67 8.43
C ASP A 160 -6.78 -14.13 8.41
N ARG A 161 -6.24 -13.40 9.39
CA ARG A 161 -6.37 -11.95 9.53
C ARG A 161 -5.42 -11.12 8.64
N GLY A 162 -4.30 -11.69 8.18
CA GLY A 162 -3.30 -11.00 7.35
C GLY A 162 -3.64 -10.95 5.85
N ARG A 163 -4.74 -11.57 5.42
CA ARG A 163 -5.08 -11.74 4.00
C ARG A 163 -5.98 -10.67 3.41
N ASP A 164 -6.73 -9.93 4.22
CA ASP A 164 -7.64 -8.91 3.69
C ASP A 164 -6.87 -7.61 3.40
N PRO A 165 -6.95 -7.03 2.20
CA PRO A 165 -6.36 -5.73 1.90
C PRO A 165 -7.12 -4.61 2.59
N LEU A 166 -6.48 -3.45 2.71
CA LEU A 166 -7.13 -2.19 3.01
C LEU A 166 -7.59 -1.56 1.69
N VAL A 167 -8.89 -1.35 1.54
CA VAL A 167 -9.49 -0.85 0.29
C VAL A 167 -10.15 0.49 0.55
N TYR A 168 -9.58 1.55 -0.04
CA TYR A 168 -10.03 2.93 0.12
C TYR A 168 -10.41 3.55 -1.21
N LEU A 169 -11.46 4.34 -1.22
CA LEU A 169 -11.80 5.24 -2.32
C LEU A 169 -11.18 6.60 -2.03
N LEU A 170 -10.24 7.01 -2.86
CA LEU A 170 -9.71 8.36 -2.91
C LEU A 170 -10.54 9.15 -3.94
N THR A 171 -11.24 10.18 -3.51
CA THR A 171 -12.01 11.07 -4.38
C THR A 171 -11.43 12.46 -4.29
N ARG A 172 -11.01 13.01 -5.41
CA ARG A 172 -10.47 14.36 -5.52
C ARG A 172 -11.44 15.27 -6.26
N THR A 173 -11.61 16.49 -5.77
CA THR A 173 -12.39 17.53 -6.43
C THR A 173 -11.50 18.35 -7.35
N ILE A 174 -11.77 18.31 -8.65
CA ILE A 174 -11.06 19.13 -9.64
C ILE A 174 -11.96 20.31 -10.00
N ARG A 175 -11.51 21.50 -9.62
CA ARG A 175 -12.19 22.75 -9.92
C ARG A 175 -11.73 23.29 -11.28
N GLY A 176 -12.51 23.00 -12.31
CA GLY A 176 -12.30 23.61 -13.63
C GLY A 176 -12.94 25.00 -13.75
N ARG A 177 -12.55 25.74 -14.78
CA ARG A 177 -13.02 27.13 -15.02
C ARG A 177 -14.54 27.23 -15.20
N LEU A 178 -15.19 26.19 -15.73
CA LEU A 178 -16.62 26.16 -16.03
C LEU A 178 -17.38 25.06 -15.27
N ARG A 179 -16.71 24.04 -14.78
CA ARG A 179 -17.34 22.90 -14.09
C ARG A 179 -16.40 22.31 -13.05
N THR A 180 -16.95 21.98 -11.91
CA THR A 180 -16.30 21.13 -10.90
C THR A 180 -16.61 19.67 -11.23
N ARG A 181 -15.60 18.81 -11.23
CA ARG A 181 -15.76 17.36 -11.38
C ARG A 181 -15.06 16.63 -10.26
N ALA A 182 -15.57 15.47 -9.88
CA ALA A 182 -14.91 14.57 -8.98
C ALA A 182 -14.19 13.48 -9.80
N GLU A 183 -12.94 13.22 -9.47
CA GLU A 183 -12.20 12.06 -9.93
C GLU A 183 -11.99 11.11 -8.76
N SER A 184 -12.26 9.83 -8.99
CA SER A 184 -12.16 8.84 -7.95
C SER A 184 -11.22 7.70 -8.38
N LEU A 185 -10.43 7.24 -7.44
CA LEU A 185 -9.51 6.14 -7.58
C LEU A 185 -9.63 5.23 -6.36
N THR A 186 -9.77 3.93 -6.57
CA THR A 186 -9.72 2.98 -5.45
C THR A 186 -8.29 2.55 -5.21
N LEU A 187 -7.77 2.85 -4.03
CA LEU A 187 -6.47 2.39 -3.55
C LEU A 187 -6.64 1.05 -2.83
N VAL A 188 -5.88 0.06 -3.24
CA VAL A 188 -5.79 -1.24 -2.58
C VAL A 188 -4.39 -1.39 -2.01
N LEU A 189 -4.29 -1.40 -0.69
CA LEU A 189 -3.04 -1.57 0.03
C LEU A 189 -3.05 -2.93 0.73
N PHE A 190 -2.03 -3.72 0.48
CA PHE A 190 -1.88 -5.03 1.06
C PHE A 190 -0.61 -5.05 1.92
N ASP A 191 -0.78 -5.23 3.23
CA ASP A 191 0.34 -5.35 4.16
C ASP A 191 0.83 -6.80 4.19
N THR A 192 1.93 -7.05 3.52
CA THR A 192 2.54 -8.38 3.45
C THR A 192 3.71 -8.47 4.42
N ALA A 193 3.84 -9.59 5.13
CA ALA A 193 5.06 -9.86 5.87
C ALA A 193 6.24 -10.00 4.90
N GLY A 194 7.38 -9.39 5.21
CA GLY A 194 8.58 -9.50 4.36
C GLY A 194 9.07 -10.94 4.23
N GLU A 195 8.78 -11.78 5.23
CA GLU A 195 9.08 -13.22 5.27
C GLU A 195 8.31 -14.02 4.22
N ASP A 196 7.12 -13.59 3.82
CA ASP A 196 6.29 -14.29 2.83
C ASP A 196 6.93 -14.29 1.42
N LEU A 197 7.87 -13.41 1.17
CA LEU A 197 8.64 -13.37 -0.07
C LEU A 197 9.91 -14.26 -0.01
N ARG A 198 10.29 -14.75 1.16
CA ARG A 198 11.52 -15.54 1.39
C ARG A 198 11.37 -17.01 1.05
N SER A 199 10.19 -17.57 1.28
CA SER A 199 9.91 -18.96 0.99
C SER A 199 9.96 -19.22 -0.52
N ARG A 200 10.57 -20.35 -0.94
CA ARG A 200 10.39 -20.85 -2.32
C ARG A 200 8.92 -21.09 -2.65
N ASP A 201 8.11 -21.28 -1.61
CA ASP A 201 6.66 -21.39 -1.65
C ASP A 201 6.00 -20.01 -1.40
N VAL A 202 6.40 -18.98 -2.16
CA VAL A 202 5.62 -17.72 -2.20
C VAL A 202 4.19 -18.11 -2.50
N SER A 203 3.26 -17.80 -1.59
CA SER A 203 1.88 -18.23 -1.75
C SER A 203 1.36 -17.72 -3.10
N GLU A 204 0.58 -18.55 -3.79
CA GLU A 204 -0.02 -18.18 -5.09
C GLU A 204 -0.77 -16.84 -5.02
N LEU A 205 -1.31 -16.51 -3.85
CA LEU A 205 -1.97 -15.25 -3.58
C LEU A 205 -1.02 -14.04 -3.67
N HIS A 206 0.20 -14.16 -3.10
CA HIS A 206 1.22 -13.11 -3.18
C HIS A 206 1.72 -12.88 -4.60
N LEU A 207 1.92 -13.96 -5.36
CA LEU A 207 2.27 -13.86 -6.78
C LEU A 207 1.19 -13.15 -7.57
N ARG A 208 -0.08 -13.48 -7.33
CA ARG A 208 -1.22 -12.82 -7.97
C ARG A 208 -1.30 -11.33 -7.58
N TYR A 209 -1.04 -11.01 -6.31
CA TYR A 209 -1.01 -9.64 -5.82
C TYR A 209 0.05 -8.81 -6.54
N LEU A 210 1.30 -9.27 -6.54
CA LEU A 210 2.41 -8.57 -7.21
C LEU A 210 2.14 -8.41 -8.72
N ARG A 211 1.65 -9.46 -9.38
CA ARG A 211 1.32 -9.41 -10.82
C ARG A 211 0.11 -8.54 -11.15
N ALA A 212 -0.77 -8.32 -10.19
CA ALA A 212 -1.94 -7.45 -10.33
C ALA A 212 -1.64 -6.00 -9.96
N ALA A 213 -0.45 -5.70 -9.41
CA ALA A 213 -0.08 -4.37 -8.98
C ALA A 213 0.02 -3.40 -10.17
N ASP A 214 -0.59 -2.25 -10.03
CA ASP A 214 -0.47 -1.11 -10.95
C ASP A 214 0.76 -0.26 -10.61
N ALA A 215 1.30 -0.38 -9.39
CA ALA A 215 2.52 0.25 -8.93
C ALA A 215 3.12 -0.51 -7.75
N ILE A 216 4.42 -0.30 -7.52
CA ILE A 216 5.13 -0.92 -6.38
C ILE A 216 5.82 0.18 -5.58
N VAL A 217 5.70 0.09 -4.26
CA VAL A 217 6.50 0.86 -3.32
C VAL A 217 7.42 -0.08 -2.56
N PHE A 218 8.72 0.04 -2.78
CA PHE A 218 9.72 -0.64 -1.99
C PHE A 218 10.10 0.23 -0.81
N LEU A 219 9.89 -0.27 0.40
CA LEU A 219 10.42 0.33 1.62
C LEU A 219 11.74 -0.33 1.97
N VAL A 220 12.79 0.49 1.95
CA VAL A 220 14.16 0.10 2.26
C VAL A 220 14.52 0.72 3.60
N ASP A 221 14.86 -0.11 4.58
CA ASP A 221 15.48 0.38 5.80
C ASP A 221 16.95 0.72 5.49
N PRO A 222 17.36 1.98 5.53
CA PRO A 222 18.75 2.34 5.25
C PRO A 222 19.73 1.72 6.24
N LEU A 223 19.27 1.33 7.43
CA LEU A 223 20.11 0.67 8.43
C LEU A 223 20.48 -0.77 8.04
N GLU A 224 19.81 -1.36 7.03
CA GLU A 224 20.25 -2.63 6.44
C GLU A 224 21.46 -2.44 5.49
N LEU A 225 21.80 -1.19 5.14
CA LEU A 225 22.96 -0.88 4.31
C LEU A 225 24.21 -0.65 5.19
N PRO A 226 25.30 -1.42 5.00
CA PRO A 226 26.51 -1.31 5.83
C PRO A 226 27.11 0.11 5.88
N GLY A 227 27.16 0.79 4.74
CA GLY A 227 27.67 2.16 4.66
C GLY A 227 26.81 3.19 5.41
N ALA A 228 25.49 3.03 5.39
CA ALA A 228 24.58 3.88 6.16
C ALA A 228 24.74 3.66 7.67
N ARG A 229 24.94 2.42 8.10
CA ARG A 229 25.25 2.09 9.51
C ARG A 229 26.53 2.78 9.99
N ALA A 230 27.57 2.76 9.16
CA ALA A 230 28.85 3.39 9.47
C ALA A 230 28.74 4.91 9.65
N ALA A 231 27.76 5.56 9.00
CA ALA A 231 27.48 6.99 9.15
C ALA A 231 26.77 7.35 10.46
N LEU A 232 26.25 6.35 11.22
CA LEU A 232 25.56 6.58 12.49
C LEU A 232 26.52 6.57 13.67
N ASN A 233 26.29 7.49 14.62
CA ASN A 233 26.93 7.42 15.92
C ASN A 233 26.43 6.20 16.71
N GLY A 234 27.28 5.53 17.48
CA GLY A 234 26.95 4.30 18.22
C GLY A 234 25.69 4.36 19.07
N THR A 235 25.32 5.54 19.61
CA THR A 235 24.07 5.77 20.35
C THR A 235 22.81 5.70 19.48
N ALA A 236 22.87 6.15 18.22
CA ALA A 236 21.75 6.06 17.28
C ALA A 236 21.55 4.62 16.79
N LEU A 237 22.65 3.89 16.61
CA LEU A 237 22.62 2.48 16.22
C LEU A 237 22.01 1.59 17.33
N ALA A 238 22.35 1.85 18.60
CA ALA A 238 21.81 1.11 19.73
C ALA A 238 20.27 1.31 19.92
N ARG A 239 19.75 2.47 19.53
CA ARG A 239 18.31 2.78 19.59
C ARG A 239 17.48 2.19 18.45
N SER A 240 18.11 1.85 17.34
CA SER A 240 17.39 1.35 16.16
C SER A 240 16.96 -0.13 16.23
N GLY A 241 17.23 -0.80 17.36
CA GLY A 241 16.95 -2.23 17.56
C GLY A 241 18.04 -3.11 16.97
N GLY A 242 18.35 -4.24 17.62
CA GLY A 242 19.36 -5.18 17.13
C GLY A 242 19.01 -5.61 15.70
N LEU A 243 19.97 -5.42 14.81
CA LEU A 243 19.85 -5.84 13.41
C LEU A 243 20.04 -7.36 13.38
N ASP A 244 19.06 -8.06 12.86
CA ASP A 244 19.27 -9.43 12.44
C ASP A 244 20.25 -9.38 11.26
N ASP A 245 21.43 -9.98 11.38
CA ASP A 245 22.36 -10.19 10.25
C ASP A 245 21.78 -11.26 9.30
N ASP A 246 20.59 -10.99 8.80
CA ASP A 246 19.87 -11.86 7.89
C ASP A 246 20.19 -11.43 6.44
N PRO A 247 20.90 -12.25 5.67
CA PRO A 247 21.22 -11.94 4.27
C PRO A 247 20.00 -11.61 3.41
N ASP A 248 18.82 -12.09 3.83
CA ASP A 248 17.56 -11.82 3.14
C ASP A 248 17.00 -10.41 3.42
N SER A 249 17.60 -9.66 4.35
CA SER A 249 17.27 -8.25 4.62
C SER A 249 17.90 -7.29 3.61
N ASP A 250 18.87 -7.75 2.80
CA ASP A 250 19.51 -6.91 1.78
C ASP A 250 18.45 -6.35 0.81
N PRO A 251 18.31 -5.03 0.72
CA PRO A 251 17.34 -4.37 -0.15
C PRO A 251 17.45 -4.79 -1.62
N LEU A 252 18.67 -5.03 -2.11
CA LEU A 252 18.88 -5.48 -3.49
C LEU A 252 18.29 -6.87 -3.72
N ASN A 253 18.44 -7.78 -2.77
CA ASN A 253 17.88 -9.13 -2.87
C ASN A 253 16.34 -9.09 -2.93
N VAL A 254 15.71 -8.25 -2.10
CA VAL A 254 14.24 -8.06 -2.13
C VAL A 254 13.78 -7.51 -3.47
N ILE A 255 14.43 -6.45 -3.96
CA ILE A 255 14.08 -5.81 -5.24
C ILE A 255 14.29 -6.80 -6.40
N THR A 256 15.43 -7.50 -6.44
CA THR A 256 15.76 -8.49 -7.49
C THR A 256 14.72 -9.59 -7.54
N ARG A 257 14.37 -10.16 -6.39
CA ARG A 257 13.39 -11.23 -6.30
C ARG A 257 12.01 -10.80 -6.80
N VAL A 258 11.52 -9.64 -6.37
CA VAL A 258 10.24 -9.12 -6.87
C VAL A 258 10.30 -8.86 -8.38
N THR A 259 11.41 -8.32 -8.88
CA THR A 259 11.62 -8.10 -10.32
C THR A 259 11.52 -9.42 -11.09
N GLU A 260 12.15 -10.48 -10.60
CA GLU A 260 12.09 -11.81 -11.23
C GLU A 260 10.67 -12.40 -11.22
N LEU A 261 9.93 -12.26 -10.10
CA LEU A 261 8.54 -12.72 -9.98
C LEU A 261 7.59 -11.98 -10.94
N LEU A 262 7.89 -10.72 -11.25
CA LEU A 262 7.10 -9.90 -12.17
C LEU A 262 7.47 -10.13 -13.64
N ARG A 263 8.68 -10.60 -13.90
CA ARG A 263 9.20 -10.73 -15.26
C ARG A 263 8.46 -11.82 -16.03
N GLN A 264 7.68 -11.42 -17.01
CA GLN A 264 6.95 -12.31 -17.93
C GLN A 264 7.55 -12.32 -19.33
N SER A 265 8.38 -11.35 -19.66
CA SER A 265 8.99 -11.17 -20.98
C SER A 265 10.38 -10.57 -20.87
N ARG A 266 11.11 -10.53 -21.98
CA ARG A 266 12.40 -9.83 -22.07
C ARG A 266 12.17 -8.32 -22.10
N GLY A 267 13.03 -7.58 -21.41
CA GLY A 267 13.01 -6.12 -21.35
C GLY A 267 12.66 -5.55 -19.98
N PRO A 268 12.74 -4.21 -19.83
CA PRO A 268 12.40 -3.54 -18.60
C PRO A 268 10.91 -3.63 -18.28
N LEU A 269 10.59 -3.66 -16.99
CA LEU A 269 9.22 -3.63 -16.50
C LEU A 269 8.64 -2.22 -16.62
N THR A 270 7.36 -2.14 -16.99
CA THR A 270 6.66 -0.85 -17.19
C THR A 270 5.84 -0.41 -15.98
N VAL A 271 5.72 -1.27 -14.97
CA VAL A 271 5.06 -0.92 -13.71
C VAL A 271 5.88 0.17 -13.01
N PRO A 272 5.27 1.32 -12.63
CA PRO A 272 5.99 2.37 -11.91
C PRO A 272 6.42 1.88 -10.53
N VAL A 273 7.67 2.21 -10.17
CA VAL A 273 8.29 1.79 -8.92
C VAL A 273 8.78 2.99 -8.12
N ALA A 274 8.29 3.13 -6.90
CA ALA A 274 8.81 4.04 -5.89
C ALA A 274 9.71 3.26 -4.92
N VAL A 275 10.96 3.66 -4.76
CA VAL A 275 11.85 3.11 -3.74
C VAL A 275 12.05 4.18 -2.67
N ALA A 276 11.65 3.90 -1.45
CA ALA A 276 11.69 4.85 -0.36
C ALA A 276 12.60 4.36 0.77
N LEU A 277 13.66 5.12 1.06
CA LEU A 277 14.43 4.96 2.27
C LEU A 277 13.53 5.32 3.45
N SER A 278 13.13 4.33 4.23
CA SER A 278 12.35 4.51 5.45
C SER A 278 13.25 4.96 6.61
N LYS A 279 12.66 5.34 7.74
CA LYS A 279 13.40 5.67 8.98
C LYS A 279 14.53 6.69 8.76
N ILE A 280 14.38 7.58 7.77
CA ILE A 280 15.42 8.57 7.44
C ILE A 280 15.71 9.54 8.59
N ASP A 281 14.79 9.65 9.56
CA ASP A 281 14.97 10.41 10.80
C ASP A 281 16.23 10.01 11.56
N ALA A 282 16.61 8.73 11.55
CA ALA A 282 17.82 8.24 12.18
C ALA A 282 19.09 8.79 11.50
N LEU A 283 19.07 9.00 10.19
CA LEU A 283 20.21 9.44 9.38
C LEU A 283 20.25 10.95 9.15
N ARG A 284 19.11 11.65 9.21
CA ARG A 284 19.05 13.10 8.95
C ARG A 284 20.08 13.94 9.70
N PRO A 285 20.39 13.67 10.99
CA PRO A 285 21.42 14.44 11.69
C PRO A 285 22.83 14.33 11.09
N SER A 286 23.14 13.23 10.39
CA SER A 286 24.43 13.00 9.73
C SER A 286 24.49 13.51 8.29
N LEU A 287 23.34 13.86 7.68
CA LEU A 287 23.30 14.36 6.32
C LEU A 287 23.85 15.78 6.23
N ALA A 288 24.45 16.12 5.09
CA ALA A 288 24.91 17.48 4.79
C ALA A 288 23.76 18.49 4.91
N ARG A 289 24.02 19.68 5.44
CA ARG A 289 23.01 20.73 5.72
C ARG A 289 22.19 21.12 4.48
N GLN A 290 22.78 21.08 3.31
CA GLN A 290 22.13 21.38 2.02
C GLN A 290 21.33 20.21 1.43
N SER A 291 21.30 19.05 2.08
CA SER A 291 20.57 17.88 1.58
C SER A 291 19.11 18.19 1.31
N ALA A 292 18.61 17.75 0.17
CA ALA A 292 17.18 17.83 -0.19
C ALA A 292 16.29 17.14 0.86
N LEU A 293 16.82 16.16 1.57
CA LEU A 293 16.12 15.45 2.63
C LEU A 293 15.97 16.25 3.94
N HIS A 294 16.53 17.46 4.05
CA HIS A 294 16.23 18.39 5.15
C HIS A 294 15.04 19.30 4.83
N ARG A 295 14.70 19.48 3.54
CA ARG A 295 13.63 20.37 3.13
C ARG A 295 12.27 19.71 3.33
N ALA A 296 11.38 20.39 4.05
CA ALA A 296 9.99 19.98 4.12
C ALA A 296 9.34 20.19 2.75
N ARG A 297 8.43 19.28 2.38
CA ARG A 297 7.60 19.47 1.19
C ARG A 297 6.69 20.69 1.37
N VAL A 298 6.58 21.50 0.31
CA VAL A 298 5.63 22.62 0.29
C VAL A 298 4.26 22.12 -0.20
N PRO A 299 3.20 22.22 0.61
CA PRO A 299 1.85 21.88 0.19
C PRO A 299 1.40 22.74 -0.99
N SER A 300 1.02 22.12 -2.10
CA SER A 300 0.63 22.87 -3.33
C SER A 300 -0.57 22.29 -4.08
N GLY A 301 -1.15 21.19 -3.60
CA GLY A 301 -2.22 20.49 -4.34
C GLY A 301 -1.75 19.84 -5.65
N ALA A 302 -0.44 19.86 -5.94
CA ALA A 302 0.23 19.27 -7.10
C ALA A 302 1.55 18.62 -6.68
N LEU A 303 2.17 17.83 -7.55
CA LEU A 303 3.52 17.31 -7.33
C LEU A 303 4.55 18.35 -7.79
N ASP A 304 5.39 18.80 -6.88
CA ASP A 304 6.58 19.59 -7.21
C ASP A 304 7.62 18.66 -7.86
N LEU A 305 7.81 18.82 -9.17
CA LEU A 305 8.70 17.96 -9.95
C LEU A 305 10.17 18.27 -9.68
N ASP A 306 10.51 19.52 -9.34
CA ASP A 306 11.89 19.91 -9.08
C ASP A 306 12.33 19.44 -7.69
N ASP A 307 11.45 19.55 -6.68
CA ASP A 307 11.72 18.98 -5.35
C ASP A 307 11.81 17.44 -5.42
N ARG A 308 10.91 16.78 -6.15
CA ARG A 308 10.95 15.34 -6.37
C ARG A 308 12.26 14.92 -7.03
N GLU A 309 12.73 15.64 -8.06
CA GLU A 309 13.99 15.37 -8.73
C GLU A 309 15.17 15.53 -7.78
N ALA A 310 15.21 16.62 -7.02
CA ALA A 310 16.26 16.88 -6.04
C ALA A 310 16.34 15.78 -4.96
N VAL A 311 15.19 15.25 -4.52
CA VAL A 311 15.16 14.12 -3.58
C VAL A 311 15.65 12.83 -4.24
N HIS A 312 15.24 12.56 -5.48
CA HIS A 312 15.69 11.39 -6.24
C HIS A 312 17.21 11.36 -6.38
N GLU A 313 17.81 12.46 -6.85
CA GLU A 313 19.26 12.58 -7.02
C GLU A 313 20.00 12.49 -5.67
N GLN A 314 19.46 13.09 -4.62
CA GLN A 314 20.04 12.99 -3.29
C GLN A 314 20.08 11.56 -2.78
N VAL A 315 18.99 10.79 -2.96
CA VAL A 315 18.95 9.39 -2.54
C VAL A 315 19.90 8.54 -3.37
N LEU A 316 20.03 8.80 -4.68
CA LEU A 316 21.03 8.13 -5.52
C LEU A 316 22.45 8.39 -5.00
N ALA A 317 22.78 9.65 -4.66
CA ALA A 317 24.08 10.01 -4.12
C ALA A 317 24.37 9.30 -2.80
N LEU A 318 23.38 9.23 -1.89
CA LEU A 318 23.50 8.49 -0.63
C LEU A 318 23.73 7.01 -0.84
N LEU A 319 23.02 6.38 -1.79
CA LEU A 319 23.23 4.96 -2.11
C LEU A 319 24.66 4.70 -2.62
N GLU A 320 25.22 5.59 -3.44
CA GLU A 320 26.63 5.47 -3.88
C GLU A 320 27.59 5.66 -2.70
N GLU A 321 27.39 6.68 -1.85
CA GLU A 321 28.18 6.93 -0.65
C GLU A 321 28.16 5.73 0.31
N TRP A 322 27.03 5.09 0.47
CA TRP A 322 26.83 3.91 1.32
C TRP A 322 27.20 2.57 0.65
N GLN A 323 27.89 2.63 -0.48
CA GLN A 323 28.33 1.45 -1.26
C GLN A 323 27.17 0.56 -1.75
N ALA A 324 25.96 1.12 -1.84
CA ALA A 324 24.75 0.48 -2.32
C ALA A 324 24.29 0.98 -3.71
N GLY A 325 25.15 1.64 -4.47
CA GLY A 325 24.83 2.22 -5.78
C GLY A 325 24.38 1.20 -6.82
N VAL A 326 24.65 -0.10 -6.58
CA VAL A 326 24.12 -1.21 -7.37
C VAL A 326 22.60 -1.17 -7.44
N VAL A 327 21.90 -0.75 -6.39
CA VAL A 327 20.43 -0.61 -6.34
C VAL A 327 19.94 0.35 -7.40
N GLY A 328 20.52 1.56 -7.47
CA GLY A 328 20.17 2.56 -8.48
C GLY A 328 20.43 2.09 -9.91
N ARG A 329 21.56 1.42 -10.14
CA ARG A 329 21.88 0.83 -11.46
C ARG A 329 20.92 -0.28 -11.83
N TYR A 330 20.57 -1.16 -10.89
CA TYR A 330 19.61 -2.24 -11.10
C TYR A 330 18.22 -1.71 -11.47
N LEU A 331 17.73 -0.67 -10.78
CA LEU A 331 16.45 -0.03 -11.08
C LEU A 331 16.43 0.54 -12.50
N ARG A 332 17.45 1.31 -12.90
CA ARG A 332 17.55 1.87 -14.25
C ARG A 332 17.56 0.81 -15.37
N GLN A 333 18.13 -0.36 -15.11
CA GLN A 333 18.19 -1.46 -16.08
C GLN A 333 16.88 -2.24 -16.20
N ASN A 334 16.13 -2.34 -15.10
CA ASN A 334 15.00 -3.25 -15.02
C ASN A 334 13.63 -2.58 -15.03
N TYR A 335 13.56 -1.25 -14.83
CA TYR A 335 12.30 -0.51 -14.81
C TYR A 335 12.38 0.74 -15.69
N THR A 336 11.34 0.92 -16.51
CA THR A 336 11.24 2.13 -17.37
C THR A 336 10.85 3.36 -16.55
N ASP A 337 10.23 3.19 -15.41
CA ASP A 337 9.65 4.25 -14.60
C ASP A 337 9.89 3.99 -13.12
N HIS A 338 10.81 4.74 -12.53
CA HIS A 338 11.13 4.62 -11.12
C HIS A 338 11.51 5.97 -10.50
N ALA A 339 11.29 6.10 -9.20
CA ALA A 339 11.71 7.27 -8.43
C ALA A 339 12.16 6.83 -7.03
N LEU A 340 13.12 7.59 -6.47
CA LEU A 340 13.68 7.36 -5.15
C LEU A 340 13.22 8.46 -4.19
N PHE A 341 12.97 8.06 -2.94
CA PHE A 341 12.44 8.91 -1.87
C PHE A 341 13.14 8.64 -0.55
N GLY A 342 13.07 9.60 0.37
CA GLY A 342 13.46 9.41 1.76
C GLY A 342 12.34 9.90 2.67
N LEU A 343 11.89 9.06 3.59
CA LEU A 343 10.76 9.34 4.45
C LEU A 343 10.96 8.82 5.88
N SER A 344 10.22 9.38 6.81
CA SER A 344 10.04 8.79 8.13
C SER A 344 8.55 8.77 8.49
N ALA A 345 8.03 7.60 8.81
CA ALA A 345 6.65 7.45 9.23
C ALA A 345 6.42 8.00 10.65
N LEU A 346 7.34 7.80 11.57
CA LEU A 346 7.23 8.28 12.94
C LEU A 346 7.80 9.70 13.14
N GLY A 347 8.81 10.08 12.35
CA GLY A 347 9.49 11.37 12.41
C GLY A 347 10.59 11.46 13.47
N ALA A 348 10.72 10.43 14.29
CA ALA A 348 11.78 10.29 15.29
C ALA A 348 12.06 8.81 15.56
N VAL A 349 13.26 8.52 16.01
CA VAL A 349 13.62 7.16 16.44
C VAL A 349 12.75 6.80 17.66
N PRO A 350 12.00 5.68 17.60
CA PRO A 350 11.09 5.32 18.67
C PRO A 350 11.84 4.93 19.94
N GLU A 351 11.15 5.06 21.07
CA GLU A 351 11.57 4.42 22.33
C GLU A 351 11.18 2.94 22.32
N VAL A 352 11.70 2.16 23.26
CA VAL A 352 11.37 0.73 23.35
C VAL A 352 9.85 0.58 23.47
N GLU A 353 9.21 -0.01 22.45
CA GLU A 353 7.77 -0.27 22.33
C GLU A 353 6.83 0.96 22.27
N SER A 354 7.33 2.20 22.36
CA SER A 354 6.49 3.42 22.32
C SER A 354 6.91 4.39 21.22
N VAL A 355 5.95 5.23 20.82
CA VAL A 355 6.16 6.28 19.81
C VAL A 355 6.94 7.48 20.39
N GLY A 356 7.19 7.47 21.70
CA GLY A 356 7.82 8.57 22.44
C GLY A 356 6.87 9.74 22.74
N ALA A 357 7.25 10.57 23.70
CA ALA A 357 6.44 11.70 24.21
C ALA A 357 6.13 12.78 23.16
N GLY A 358 6.93 12.87 22.09
CA GLY A 358 6.75 13.84 21.00
C GLY A 358 5.61 13.51 20.03
N GLY A 359 5.01 12.32 20.15
CA GLY A 359 4.01 11.82 19.21
C GLY A 359 4.55 11.54 17.81
N ILE A 360 3.66 11.23 16.88
CA ILE A 360 4.00 10.94 15.47
C ILE A 360 4.10 12.26 14.70
N ARG A 361 5.24 12.51 14.10
CA ARG A 361 5.52 13.68 13.25
C ARG A 361 6.09 13.21 11.92
N PRO A 362 5.25 12.69 11.02
CA PRO A 362 5.72 12.07 9.80
C PRO A 362 6.47 13.06 8.92
N TYR A 363 7.43 12.55 8.20
CA TYR A 363 8.25 13.33 7.29
C TYR A 363 8.22 12.72 5.90
N ARG A 364 7.70 13.46 4.91
CA ARG A 364 7.61 13.09 3.49
C ARG A 364 6.97 11.72 3.24
N VAL A 365 6.11 11.26 4.14
CA VAL A 365 5.46 9.95 4.06
C VAL A 365 4.54 9.82 2.85
N GLU A 366 3.97 10.93 2.39
CA GLU A 366 3.09 11.02 1.25
C GLU A 366 3.81 11.03 -0.12
N ASP A 367 5.09 11.39 -0.18
CA ASP A 367 5.82 11.61 -1.43
C ASP A 367 5.75 10.45 -2.43
N PRO A 368 5.96 9.17 -2.03
CA PRO A 368 5.83 8.05 -2.95
C PRO A 368 4.43 7.95 -3.56
N LEU A 369 3.38 8.15 -2.75
CA LEU A 369 2.01 8.09 -3.23
C LEU A 369 1.66 9.27 -4.12
N LEU A 370 2.08 10.50 -3.80
CA LEU A 370 1.85 11.68 -4.64
C LEU A 370 2.47 11.50 -6.02
N TRP A 371 3.70 10.93 -6.07
CA TRP A 371 4.33 10.59 -7.34
C TRP A 371 3.53 9.53 -8.10
N LEU A 372 3.02 8.49 -7.44
CA LEU A 372 2.18 7.48 -8.07
C LEU A 372 0.85 8.08 -8.56
N LEU A 373 0.21 8.96 -7.80
CA LEU A 373 -0.99 9.68 -8.25
C LEU A 373 -0.70 10.52 -9.51
N TYR A 374 0.45 11.18 -9.58
CA TYR A 374 0.91 11.86 -10.79
C TYR A 374 1.08 10.88 -11.96
N ARG A 375 1.69 9.72 -11.75
CA ARG A 375 1.83 8.66 -12.78
C ARG A 375 0.48 8.11 -13.24
N PHE A 376 -0.50 8.04 -12.35
CA PHE A 376 -1.87 7.64 -12.64
C PHE A 376 -2.73 8.76 -13.26
N LYS A 377 -2.15 9.96 -13.46
CA LYS A 377 -2.84 11.16 -13.98
C LYS A 377 -3.97 11.65 -13.07
N MET A 378 -3.87 11.37 -11.78
CA MET A 378 -4.79 11.86 -10.74
C MET A 378 -4.25 13.12 -10.06
N LEU A 379 -3.02 13.48 -10.29
CA LEU A 379 -2.35 14.67 -9.75
C LEU A 379 -1.55 15.34 -10.86
N ASP A 380 -1.59 16.68 -10.89
CA ASP A 380 -0.77 17.46 -11.81
C ASP A 380 0.66 17.59 -11.26
N GLY A 381 1.63 17.75 -12.15
CA GLY A 381 3.00 18.13 -11.81
C GLY A 381 3.26 19.59 -12.11
N VAL A 382 3.98 20.27 -11.22
CA VAL A 382 4.43 21.65 -11.41
C VAL A 382 5.95 21.73 -11.34
N ARG A 383 6.53 22.68 -12.08
CA ARG A 383 7.93 23.10 -11.95
C ARG A 383 7.96 24.51 -11.44
N GLY A 384 8.83 24.78 -10.47
CA GLY A 384 8.97 26.12 -9.87
C GLY A 384 9.78 27.08 -10.71
#